data_b8bc091d56d3d60914311aef8de2a638
#
_entry.id   b8bc091d56d3d60914311aef8de2a638
#
_cell.length_a   1.000
_cell.length_b   1.000
_cell.length_c   1.000
_cell.angle_alpha   90.00
_cell.angle_beta   90.00
_cell.angle_gamma   90.00
#
_symmetry.space_group_name_H-M   'P 1'
#
loop_
_entity.id
_entity.type
_entity.pdbx_description
1 polymer ?
#
loop_
_entity_poly.entity_id
_entity_poly.type
_entity_poly.pdbx_seq_one_letter_code
_entity_poly.pdbx_strand_id
1 'polypeptide(L)'
;MDPVIELNDVVAVLGQFPALAGANLQVSRGEIVLLQGPNGAGKTSILRVCAGLLPIERGSGRVLGIDLVTQRDEVRSRVGLLGHSNGLYLDLTVEQNIRFWASMVNATEDEIVRAMSLMRIDGRLSSVKTARLSAGQRRRCALASLIVRRAEIWLLDEPHAGLDAQGRDELDSVLRHAVSAGATIVLASHEMERASALATRVVTVDGGGVQ
;
A
#
# COMPACT_ATOMS: atom_id res chain seq x y z
N MET A 1 6.84 -0.94 -22.23
CA MET A 1 6.32 0.10 -21.32
C MET A 1 7.38 0.28 -20.25
N ASP A 2 7.76 1.51 -19.94
CA ASP A 2 8.76 1.75 -18.91
C ASP A 2 8.20 1.34 -17.54
N PRO A 3 8.97 0.61 -16.72
CA PRO A 3 8.53 0.20 -15.40
C PRO A 3 8.33 1.41 -14.47
N VAL A 4 7.32 1.34 -13.61
CA VAL A 4 7.08 2.38 -12.60
C VAL A 4 7.74 2.06 -11.26
N ILE A 5 8.16 0.79 -11.07
CA ILE A 5 9.06 0.36 -9.99
C ILE A 5 10.18 -0.44 -10.62
N GLU A 6 11.41 -0.09 -10.29
CA GLU A 6 12.64 -0.81 -10.63
C GLU A 6 13.50 -0.95 -9.39
N LEU A 7 13.84 -2.17 -9.02
CA LEU A 7 14.83 -2.51 -8.00
C LEU A 7 15.88 -3.42 -8.67
N ASN A 8 17.15 -3.08 -8.51
CA ASN A 8 18.25 -3.84 -9.08
C ASN A 8 19.30 -4.13 -8.00
N ASP A 9 19.46 -5.40 -7.68
CA ASP A 9 20.42 -5.93 -6.68
C ASP A 9 20.34 -5.23 -5.33
N VAL A 10 19.09 -4.94 -4.88
CA VAL A 10 18.84 -4.12 -3.70
C VAL A 10 19.13 -4.88 -2.42
N VAL A 11 20.04 -4.32 -1.63
CA VAL A 11 20.29 -4.71 -0.25
C VAL A 11 19.74 -3.62 0.68
N ALA A 12 18.93 -4.01 1.65
CA ALA A 12 18.40 -3.12 2.67
C ALA A 12 18.47 -3.78 4.05
N VAL A 13 18.75 -2.99 5.07
CA VAL A 13 18.99 -3.47 6.44
C VAL A 13 17.92 -2.92 7.38
N LEU A 14 17.36 -3.77 8.22
CA LEU A 14 16.44 -3.38 9.28
C LEU A 14 17.06 -3.69 10.64
N GLY A 15 17.47 -2.64 11.37
CA GLY A 15 18.28 -2.80 12.57
C GLY A 15 19.70 -3.31 12.21
N GLN A 16 20.02 -4.53 12.64
CA GLN A 16 21.32 -5.16 12.35
C GLN A 16 21.23 -6.35 11.37
N PHE A 17 20.04 -6.63 10.85
CA PHE A 17 19.79 -7.79 10.00
C PHE A 17 19.47 -7.37 8.57
N PRO A 18 20.00 -8.09 7.56
CA PRO A 18 19.62 -7.87 6.18
C PRO A 18 18.14 -8.23 6.00
N ALA A 19 17.37 -7.26 5.57
CA ALA A 19 15.95 -7.41 5.27
C ALA A 19 15.71 -7.71 3.79
N LEU A 20 16.63 -7.24 2.92
CA LEU A 20 16.74 -7.60 1.51
C LEU A 20 18.19 -7.93 1.19
N ALA A 21 18.42 -8.93 0.35
CA ALA A 21 19.73 -9.48 0.02
C ALA A 21 19.92 -9.66 -1.50
N GLY A 22 19.88 -8.57 -2.24
CA GLY A 22 19.99 -8.57 -3.70
C GLY A 22 18.62 -8.69 -4.40
N ALA A 23 17.62 -7.96 -3.92
CA ALA A 23 16.28 -8.01 -4.49
C ALA A 23 16.22 -7.31 -5.86
N ASN A 24 15.60 -8.00 -6.84
CA ASN A 24 15.35 -7.50 -8.19
C ASN A 24 13.84 -7.50 -8.44
N LEU A 25 13.26 -6.35 -8.75
CA LEU A 25 11.82 -6.22 -9.01
C LEU A 25 11.56 -5.17 -10.07
N GLN A 26 10.76 -5.53 -11.07
CA GLN A 26 10.22 -4.57 -12.04
C GLN A 26 8.71 -4.66 -12.01
N VAL A 27 8.03 -3.51 -11.97
CA VAL A 27 6.56 -3.42 -12.04
C VAL A 27 6.18 -2.40 -13.10
N SER A 28 5.32 -2.81 -14.02
CA SER A 28 4.80 -1.95 -15.08
C SER A 28 3.58 -1.16 -14.59
N ARG A 29 3.29 -0.04 -15.24
CA ARG A 29 2.10 0.75 -14.94
C ARG A 29 0.83 -0.06 -15.14
N GLY A 30 -0.11 0.02 -14.18
CA GLY A 30 -1.39 -0.65 -14.26
C GLY A 30 -1.35 -2.16 -13.93
N GLU A 31 -0.21 -2.67 -13.44
CA GLU A 31 -0.15 -4.05 -12.92
C GLU A 31 -0.69 -4.16 -11.49
N ILE A 32 -1.21 -5.34 -11.15
CA ILE A 32 -1.39 -5.80 -9.78
C ILE A 32 -0.37 -6.93 -9.56
N VAL A 33 0.69 -6.64 -8.81
CA VAL A 33 1.74 -7.61 -8.50
C VAL A 33 1.54 -8.15 -7.09
N LEU A 34 1.43 -9.48 -6.97
CA LEU A 34 1.41 -10.17 -5.68
C LEU A 34 2.82 -10.62 -5.30
N LEU A 35 3.30 -10.17 -4.16
CA LEU A 35 4.50 -10.69 -3.52
C LEU A 35 4.14 -11.90 -2.67
N GLN A 36 4.61 -13.07 -3.09
CA GLN A 36 4.40 -14.35 -2.40
C GLN A 36 5.69 -14.80 -1.72
N GLY A 37 5.58 -15.48 -0.58
CA GLY A 37 6.72 -16.05 0.12
C GLY A 37 6.45 -16.25 1.61
N PRO A 38 7.32 -16.97 2.32
CA PRO A 38 7.15 -17.24 3.77
C PRO A 38 7.22 -15.96 4.61
N ASN A 39 6.86 -16.07 5.88
CA ASN A 39 7.07 -14.99 6.85
C ASN A 39 8.56 -14.69 6.99
N GLY A 40 8.90 -13.41 7.03
CA GLY A 40 10.30 -12.98 7.09
C GLY A 40 11.04 -12.98 5.75
N ALA A 41 10.42 -13.39 4.63
CA ALA A 41 11.07 -13.44 3.31
C ALA A 41 11.49 -12.07 2.76
N GLY A 42 10.99 -10.95 3.32
CA GLY A 42 11.32 -9.61 2.85
C GLY A 42 10.19 -8.84 2.17
N LYS A 43 8.98 -9.41 2.03
CA LYS A 43 7.82 -8.78 1.35
C LYS A 43 7.53 -7.37 1.87
N THR A 44 7.33 -7.22 3.18
CA THR A 44 7.13 -5.91 3.84
C THR A 44 8.30 -4.96 3.60
N SER A 45 9.54 -5.48 3.55
CA SER A 45 10.74 -4.68 3.32
C SER A 45 10.78 -4.16 1.89
N ILE A 46 10.38 -4.95 0.89
CA ILE A 46 10.20 -4.49 -0.49
C ILE A 46 9.20 -3.34 -0.55
N LEU A 47 8.02 -3.52 0.07
CA LEU A 47 7.00 -2.47 0.11
C LEU A 47 7.54 -1.19 0.77
N ARG A 48 8.32 -1.31 1.86
CA ARG A 48 8.91 -0.15 2.55
C ARG A 48 10.02 0.53 1.74
N VAL A 49 10.84 -0.22 1.02
CA VAL A 49 11.82 0.35 0.07
C VAL A 49 11.10 1.13 -1.02
N CYS A 50 10.10 0.53 -1.67
CA CYS A 50 9.30 1.20 -2.70
C CYS A 50 8.56 2.44 -2.18
N ALA A 51 8.19 2.48 -0.89
CA ALA A 51 7.59 3.64 -0.24
C ALA A 51 8.60 4.72 0.18
N GLY A 52 9.90 4.53 -0.04
CA GLY A 52 10.96 5.44 0.43
C GLY A 52 11.14 5.45 1.96
N LEU A 53 10.64 4.42 2.67
CA LEU A 53 10.71 4.33 4.13
C LEU A 53 11.89 3.50 4.64
N LEU A 54 12.42 2.60 3.81
CA LEU A 54 13.59 1.81 4.12
C LEU A 54 14.70 2.19 3.12
N PRO A 55 15.88 2.64 3.57
CA PRO A 55 16.97 3.04 2.68
C PRO A 55 17.57 1.83 1.95
N ILE A 56 18.09 2.08 0.76
CA ILE A 56 18.89 1.14 0.00
C ILE A 56 20.34 1.32 0.44
N GLU A 57 20.96 0.26 0.97
CA GLU A 57 22.38 0.25 1.38
C GLU A 57 23.30 -0.09 0.20
N ARG A 58 22.81 -0.94 -0.71
CA ARG A 58 23.51 -1.37 -1.92
C ARG A 58 22.52 -1.67 -3.03
N GLY A 59 22.97 -1.54 -4.27
CA GLY A 59 22.12 -1.67 -5.44
C GLY A 59 21.52 -0.35 -5.87
N SER A 60 20.48 -0.38 -6.66
CA SER A 60 19.77 0.81 -7.12
C SER A 60 18.26 0.57 -7.16
N GLY A 61 17.48 1.64 -7.03
CA GLY A 61 16.03 1.55 -7.12
C GLY A 61 15.42 2.84 -7.63
N ARG A 62 14.36 2.72 -8.42
CA ARG A 62 13.56 3.85 -8.90
C ARG A 62 12.08 3.55 -8.74
N VAL A 63 11.34 4.56 -8.34
CA VAL A 63 9.87 4.52 -8.27
C VAL A 63 9.33 5.77 -8.95
N LEU A 64 8.50 5.60 -9.98
CA LEU A 64 7.97 6.69 -10.83
C LEU A 64 9.10 7.57 -11.41
N GLY A 65 10.24 6.96 -11.74
CA GLY A 65 11.43 7.66 -12.23
C GLY A 65 12.28 8.33 -11.14
N ILE A 66 11.80 8.39 -9.89
CA ILE A 66 12.50 9.00 -8.76
C ILE A 66 13.52 7.99 -8.19
N ASP A 67 14.76 8.42 -8.01
CA ASP A 67 15.84 7.61 -7.47
C ASP A 67 15.71 7.43 -5.95
N LEU A 68 15.60 6.17 -5.51
CA LEU A 68 15.39 5.83 -4.10
C LEU A 68 16.64 5.97 -3.21
N VAL A 69 17.82 6.09 -3.81
CA VAL A 69 19.06 6.30 -3.06
C VAL A 69 19.24 7.76 -2.69
N THR A 70 18.97 8.66 -3.63
CA THR A 70 19.23 10.10 -3.50
C THR A 70 18.00 10.94 -3.18
N GLN A 71 16.79 10.51 -3.60
CA GLN A 71 15.56 11.30 -3.57
C GLN A 71 14.36 10.54 -2.95
N ARG A 72 14.61 9.53 -2.13
CA ARG A 72 13.55 8.63 -1.61
C ARG A 72 12.38 9.33 -0.94
N ASP A 73 12.58 10.53 -0.36
CA ASP A 73 11.51 11.26 0.33
C ASP A 73 10.47 11.83 -0.64
N GLU A 74 10.86 12.12 -1.88
CA GLU A 74 9.96 12.65 -2.92
C GLU A 74 8.90 11.62 -3.36
N VAL A 75 9.21 10.33 -3.25
CA VAL A 75 8.28 9.24 -3.59
C VAL A 75 7.03 9.25 -2.71
N ARG A 76 7.16 9.67 -1.45
CA ARG A 76 6.10 9.53 -0.43
C ARG A 76 4.82 10.27 -0.76
N SER A 77 4.89 11.34 -1.53
CA SER A 77 3.72 12.10 -1.96
C SER A 77 2.89 11.39 -3.04
N ARG A 78 3.53 10.50 -3.82
CA ARG A 78 2.94 9.82 -4.98
C ARG A 78 2.59 8.35 -4.71
N VAL A 79 3.05 7.81 -3.58
CA VAL A 79 2.88 6.41 -3.20
C VAL A 79 2.04 6.30 -1.94
N GLY A 80 1.08 5.39 -1.94
CA GLY A 80 0.28 5.06 -0.77
C GLY A 80 0.71 3.73 -0.17
N LEU A 81 1.12 3.72 1.11
CA LEU A 81 1.44 2.50 1.83
C LEU A 81 0.36 2.19 2.87
N LEU A 82 -0.22 1.00 2.77
CA LEU A 82 -1.04 0.39 3.81
C LEU A 82 -0.24 -0.76 4.43
N GLY A 83 0.40 -0.48 5.55
CA GLY A 83 1.17 -1.46 6.30
C GLY A 83 0.33 -2.24 7.32
N HIS A 84 1.00 -3.02 8.16
CA HIS A 84 0.37 -3.72 9.27
C HIS A 84 -0.28 -2.75 10.27
N SER A 85 0.39 -1.65 10.60
CA SER A 85 -0.23 -0.52 11.31
C SER A 85 -0.98 0.33 10.29
N ASN A 86 -2.24 0.65 10.57
CA ASN A 86 -3.12 1.36 9.64
C ASN A 86 -2.72 2.84 9.39
N GLY A 87 -1.72 3.39 10.08
CA GLY A 87 -1.25 4.76 9.89
C GLY A 87 -2.29 5.84 10.24
N LEU A 88 -3.22 5.54 11.16
CA LEU A 88 -4.28 6.44 11.58
C LEU A 88 -3.89 7.22 12.84
N TYR A 89 -4.32 8.46 12.92
CA TYR A 89 -4.26 9.28 14.12
C TYR A 89 -5.40 8.88 15.07
N LEU A 90 -5.08 8.17 16.14
CA LEU A 90 -6.08 7.54 17.02
C LEU A 90 -6.98 8.53 17.75
N ASP A 91 -6.50 9.73 18.03
CA ASP A 91 -7.26 10.81 18.69
C ASP A 91 -8.22 11.54 17.74
N LEU A 92 -8.03 11.42 16.44
CA LEU A 92 -8.90 11.99 15.44
C LEU A 92 -10.10 11.08 15.15
N THR A 93 -11.21 11.68 14.71
CA THR A 93 -12.34 10.93 14.19
C THR A 93 -12.02 10.31 12.82
N VAL A 94 -12.88 9.41 12.35
CA VAL A 94 -12.80 8.85 10.98
C VAL A 94 -12.71 9.98 9.96
N GLU A 95 -13.66 10.90 9.98
CA GLU A 95 -13.72 12.02 9.05
C GLU A 95 -12.48 12.91 9.13
N GLN A 96 -12.01 13.24 10.35
CA GLN A 96 -10.81 14.04 10.53
C GLN A 96 -9.55 13.36 9.96
N ASN A 97 -9.41 12.04 10.12
CA ASN A 97 -8.31 11.29 9.51
C ASN A 97 -8.33 11.39 7.97
N ILE A 98 -9.50 11.23 7.37
CA ILE A 98 -9.62 11.26 5.90
C ILE A 98 -9.41 12.69 5.39
N ARG A 99 -9.97 13.71 6.05
CA ARG A 99 -9.77 15.12 5.70
C ARG A 99 -8.31 15.55 5.83
N PHE A 100 -7.58 15.04 6.81
CA PHE A 100 -6.15 15.28 6.95
C PHE A 100 -5.40 14.86 5.68
N TRP A 101 -5.63 13.64 5.19
CA TRP A 101 -4.99 13.16 3.96
C TRP A 101 -5.53 13.85 2.70
N ALA A 102 -6.82 14.16 2.66
CA ALA A 102 -7.47 14.89 1.57
C ALA A 102 -6.86 16.28 1.36
N SER A 103 -6.54 16.99 2.46
CA SER A 103 -5.95 18.33 2.40
C SER A 103 -4.58 18.36 1.72
N MET A 104 -3.80 17.27 1.82
CA MET A 104 -2.47 17.17 1.21
C MET A 104 -2.51 17.06 -0.33
N VAL A 105 -3.65 16.67 -0.89
CA VAL A 105 -3.83 16.49 -2.33
C VAL A 105 -4.93 17.40 -2.90
N ASN A 106 -5.40 18.36 -2.10
CA ASN A 106 -6.52 19.24 -2.46
C ASN A 106 -7.74 18.46 -2.99
N ALA A 107 -8.10 17.37 -2.30
CA ALA A 107 -9.28 16.58 -2.64
C ALA A 107 -10.56 17.38 -2.34
N THR A 108 -11.56 17.21 -3.20
CA THR A 108 -12.86 17.86 -3.06
C THR A 108 -13.71 17.19 -1.96
N GLU A 109 -14.75 17.87 -1.51
CA GLU A 109 -15.72 17.31 -0.55
C GLU A 109 -16.37 16.04 -1.09
N ASP A 110 -16.74 16.02 -2.37
CA ASP A 110 -17.35 14.85 -3.02
C ASP A 110 -16.41 13.64 -3.02
N GLU A 111 -15.11 13.85 -3.20
CA GLU A 111 -14.11 12.76 -3.13
C GLU A 111 -13.98 12.22 -1.71
N ILE A 112 -14.02 13.07 -0.69
CA ILE A 112 -13.99 12.67 0.72
C ILE A 112 -15.22 11.81 1.04
N VAL A 113 -16.42 12.32 0.74
CA VAL A 113 -17.67 11.61 0.95
C VAL A 113 -17.67 10.27 0.21
N ARG A 114 -17.26 10.26 -1.06
CA ARG A 114 -17.18 9.05 -1.87
C ARG A 114 -16.21 8.01 -1.28
N ALA A 115 -15.03 8.43 -0.81
CA ALA A 115 -14.06 7.52 -0.20
C ALA A 115 -14.62 6.89 1.09
N MET A 116 -15.31 7.68 1.91
CA MET A 116 -15.95 7.20 3.14
C MET A 116 -17.08 6.21 2.84
N SER A 117 -17.93 6.51 1.87
CA SER A 117 -19.05 5.67 1.47
C SER A 117 -18.60 4.34 0.85
N LEU A 118 -17.57 4.36 -0.01
CA LEU A 118 -16.96 3.15 -0.59
C LEU A 118 -16.46 2.18 0.49
N MET A 119 -15.96 2.70 1.61
CA MET A 119 -15.46 1.89 2.73
C MET A 119 -16.50 1.70 3.85
N ARG A 120 -17.74 2.18 3.68
CA ARG A 120 -18.84 2.09 4.67
C ARG A 120 -18.44 2.57 6.06
N ILE A 121 -17.80 3.72 6.11
CA ILE A 121 -17.38 4.40 7.34
C ILE A 121 -17.96 5.81 7.45
N ASP A 122 -18.96 6.11 6.65
CA ASP A 122 -19.78 7.32 6.67
C ASP A 122 -20.86 7.27 7.77
N GLY A 123 -21.74 8.26 7.79
CA GLY A 123 -22.83 8.37 8.75
C GLY A 123 -22.34 8.40 10.20
N ARG A 124 -22.86 7.51 11.04
CA ARG A 124 -22.52 7.47 12.48
C ARG A 124 -21.03 7.24 12.77
N LEU A 125 -20.34 6.50 11.90
CA LEU A 125 -18.94 6.19 12.11
C LEU A 125 -18.03 7.39 11.85
N SER A 126 -18.43 8.33 11.00
CA SER A 126 -17.61 9.48 10.62
C SER A 126 -17.15 10.30 11.82
N SER A 127 -18.00 10.45 12.83
CA SER A 127 -17.73 11.22 14.05
C SER A 127 -17.08 10.41 15.19
N VAL A 128 -16.87 9.10 14.99
CA VAL A 128 -16.26 8.23 16.00
C VAL A 128 -14.74 8.38 15.97
N LYS A 129 -14.09 8.54 17.13
CA LYS A 129 -12.62 8.50 17.24
C LYS A 129 -12.09 7.16 16.79
N THR A 130 -11.02 7.16 15.98
CA THR A 130 -10.44 5.92 15.42
C THR A 130 -9.90 4.97 16.48
N ALA A 131 -9.53 5.48 17.67
CA ALA A 131 -9.19 4.64 18.83
C ALA A 131 -10.33 3.70 19.25
N ARG A 132 -11.59 4.08 19.04
CA ARG A 132 -12.79 3.31 19.44
C ARG A 132 -13.30 2.35 18.37
N LEU A 133 -12.73 2.36 17.19
CA LEU A 133 -13.12 1.50 16.08
C LEU A 133 -12.65 0.05 16.32
N SER A 134 -13.39 -0.91 15.75
CA SER A 134 -12.91 -2.28 15.61
C SER A 134 -11.69 -2.34 14.66
N ALA A 135 -10.98 -3.45 14.65
CA ALA A 135 -9.84 -3.65 13.74
C ALA A 135 -10.26 -3.49 12.26
N GLY A 136 -11.40 -4.10 11.87
CA GLY A 136 -11.93 -3.98 10.52
C GLY A 136 -12.35 -2.55 10.16
N GLN A 137 -13.00 -1.83 11.09
CA GLN A 137 -13.36 -0.43 10.87
C GLN A 137 -12.12 0.47 10.73
N ARG A 138 -11.07 0.24 11.51
CA ARG A 138 -9.78 0.93 11.34
C ARG A 138 -9.16 0.62 9.98
N ARG A 139 -9.22 -0.63 9.53
CA ARG A 139 -8.74 -1.02 8.20
C ARG A 139 -9.49 -0.30 7.10
N ARG A 140 -10.81 -0.24 7.18
CA ARG A 140 -11.67 0.51 6.24
C ARG A 140 -11.34 2.02 6.25
N CYS A 141 -11.08 2.61 7.41
CA CYS A 141 -10.68 4.01 7.52
C CYS A 141 -9.31 4.27 6.85
N ALA A 142 -8.33 3.39 7.04
CA ALA A 142 -7.04 3.49 6.39
C ALA A 142 -7.14 3.35 4.87
N LEU A 143 -7.98 2.45 4.38
CA LEU A 143 -8.27 2.29 2.95
C LEU A 143 -8.94 3.53 2.36
N ALA A 144 -9.92 4.13 3.05
CA ALA A 144 -10.54 5.39 2.60
C ALA A 144 -9.52 6.54 2.55
N SER A 145 -8.60 6.61 3.52
CA SER A 145 -7.50 7.58 3.50
C SER A 145 -6.55 7.35 2.32
N LEU A 146 -6.34 6.10 1.92
CA LEU A 146 -5.55 5.74 0.74
C LEU A 146 -6.27 6.14 -0.56
N ILE A 147 -7.57 5.88 -0.66
CA ILE A 147 -8.41 6.24 -1.81
C ILE A 147 -8.36 7.75 -2.06
N VAL A 148 -8.61 8.56 -1.02
CA VAL A 148 -8.68 10.02 -1.14
C VAL A 148 -7.34 10.64 -1.57
N ARG A 149 -6.21 10.00 -1.24
CA ARG A 149 -4.87 10.44 -1.65
C ARG A 149 -4.58 10.31 -3.14
N ARG A 150 -5.36 9.55 -3.88
CA ARG A 150 -5.14 9.32 -5.32
C ARG A 150 -3.72 8.92 -5.67
N ALA A 151 -3.06 8.12 -4.82
CA ALA A 151 -1.69 7.67 -5.04
C ALA A 151 -1.57 6.89 -6.36
N GLU A 152 -0.48 7.13 -7.11
CA GLU A 152 -0.22 6.44 -8.37
C GLU A 152 0.20 4.97 -8.16
N ILE A 153 0.85 4.70 -7.03
CA ILE A 153 1.24 3.34 -6.63
C ILE A 153 0.66 3.04 -5.24
N TRP A 154 -0.01 1.91 -5.13
CA TRP A 154 -0.53 1.38 -3.88
C TRP A 154 0.32 0.20 -3.42
N LEU A 155 0.94 0.33 -2.28
CA LEU A 155 1.74 -0.69 -1.62
C LEU A 155 0.95 -1.24 -0.43
N LEU A 156 0.51 -2.49 -0.52
CA LEU A 156 -0.48 -3.04 0.40
C LEU A 156 0.08 -4.28 1.12
N ASP A 157 0.24 -4.18 2.45
CA ASP A 157 0.66 -5.29 3.30
C ASP A 157 -0.54 -5.84 4.03
N GLU A 158 -0.94 -7.09 3.70
CA GLU A 158 -2.12 -7.79 4.21
C GLU A 158 -3.41 -6.94 4.12
N PRO A 159 -3.82 -6.45 2.94
CA PRO A 159 -4.90 -5.48 2.83
C PRO A 159 -6.26 -6.03 3.30
N HIS A 160 -6.50 -7.34 3.20
CA HIS A 160 -7.74 -8.00 3.60
C HIS A 160 -7.83 -8.32 5.09
N ALA A 161 -6.72 -8.20 5.83
CA ALA A 161 -6.67 -8.57 7.24
C ALA A 161 -7.69 -7.79 8.08
N GLY A 162 -8.48 -8.52 8.88
CA GLY A 162 -9.50 -7.96 9.77
C GLY A 162 -10.80 -7.55 9.09
N LEU A 163 -10.93 -7.72 7.77
CA LEU A 163 -12.18 -7.51 7.04
C LEU A 163 -13.05 -8.78 7.06
N ASP A 164 -14.36 -8.60 7.14
CA ASP A 164 -15.36 -9.64 6.88
C ASP A 164 -15.43 -9.99 5.38
N ALA A 165 -16.14 -11.05 5.02
CA ALA A 165 -16.23 -11.51 3.64
C ALA A 165 -16.70 -10.40 2.69
N GLN A 166 -17.73 -9.66 3.07
CA GLN A 166 -18.25 -8.55 2.28
C GLN A 166 -17.21 -7.42 2.14
N GLY A 167 -16.49 -7.08 3.21
CA GLY A 167 -15.44 -6.06 3.17
C GLY A 167 -14.26 -6.43 2.28
N ARG A 168 -13.94 -7.72 2.19
CA ARG A 168 -12.93 -8.23 1.27
C ARG A 168 -13.38 -8.10 -0.18
N ASP A 169 -14.62 -8.43 -0.50
CA ASP A 169 -15.17 -8.29 -1.87
C ASP A 169 -15.25 -6.82 -2.31
N GLU A 170 -15.63 -5.93 -1.38
CA GLU A 170 -15.62 -4.49 -1.60
C GLU A 170 -14.20 -3.97 -1.87
N LEU A 171 -13.21 -4.42 -1.09
CA LEU A 171 -11.81 -4.06 -1.31
C LEU A 171 -11.32 -4.54 -2.68
N ASP A 172 -11.60 -5.78 -3.06
CA ASP A 172 -11.24 -6.33 -4.38
C ASP A 172 -11.80 -5.47 -5.51
N SER A 173 -13.05 -5.03 -5.37
CA SER A 173 -13.69 -4.12 -6.33
C SER A 173 -12.97 -2.76 -6.39
N VAL A 174 -12.60 -2.19 -5.24
CA VAL A 174 -11.86 -0.93 -5.16
C VAL A 174 -10.49 -1.06 -5.83
N LEU A 175 -9.76 -2.15 -5.58
CA LEU A 175 -8.45 -2.39 -6.19
C LEU A 175 -8.53 -2.50 -7.71
N ARG A 176 -9.52 -3.23 -8.25
CA ARG A 176 -9.74 -3.30 -9.70
C ARG A 176 -10.09 -1.93 -10.30
N HIS A 177 -10.94 -1.15 -9.64
CA HIS A 177 -11.27 0.20 -10.09
C HIS A 177 -10.05 1.14 -10.04
N ALA A 178 -9.22 1.07 -9.00
CA ALA A 178 -8.00 1.86 -8.90
C ALA A 178 -7.06 1.58 -10.09
N VAL A 179 -6.87 0.31 -10.44
CA VAL A 179 -6.04 -0.08 -11.59
C VAL A 179 -6.65 0.37 -12.90
N SER A 180 -7.96 0.22 -13.09
CA SER A 180 -8.64 0.72 -14.31
C SER A 180 -8.56 2.24 -14.44
N ALA A 181 -8.39 2.95 -13.32
CA ALA A 181 -8.13 4.40 -13.29
C ALA A 181 -6.63 4.76 -13.43
N GLY A 182 -5.75 3.78 -13.65
CA GLY A 182 -4.32 3.99 -13.93
C GLY A 182 -3.38 3.79 -12.74
N ALA A 183 -3.88 3.39 -11.58
CA ALA A 183 -3.02 3.04 -10.44
C ALA A 183 -2.26 1.74 -10.70
N THR A 184 -1.11 1.58 -10.03
CA THR A 184 -0.33 0.35 -9.99
C THR A 184 -0.35 -0.19 -8.56
N ILE A 185 -0.49 -1.50 -8.39
CA ILE A 185 -0.64 -2.11 -7.07
C ILE A 185 0.45 -3.16 -6.85
N VAL A 186 1.14 -3.10 -5.72
CA VAL A 186 1.98 -4.19 -5.22
C VAL A 186 1.42 -4.61 -3.86
N LEU A 187 1.03 -5.86 -3.75
CA LEU A 187 0.45 -6.38 -2.52
C LEU A 187 1.20 -7.61 -2.00
N ALA A 188 1.28 -7.72 -0.68
CA ALA A 188 1.69 -8.92 0.03
C ALA A 188 0.48 -9.46 0.78
N SER A 189 0.18 -10.76 0.65
CA SER A 189 -0.95 -11.38 1.34
C SER A 189 -0.69 -12.85 1.66
N HIS A 190 -1.27 -13.30 2.77
CA HIS A 190 -1.39 -14.71 3.13
C HIS A 190 -2.69 -15.35 2.62
N GLU A 191 -3.67 -14.57 2.19
CA GLU A 191 -4.90 -15.04 1.54
C GLU A 191 -4.63 -15.33 0.05
N MET A 192 -3.82 -16.37 -0.20
CA MET A 192 -3.22 -16.64 -1.51
C MET A 192 -4.24 -16.81 -2.63
N GLU A 193 -5.32 -17.53 -2.39
CA GLU A 193 -6.35 -17.77 -3.40
C GLU A 193 -6.98 -16.45 -3.88
N ARG A 194 -7.38 -15.60 -2.95
CA ARG A 194 -7.97 -14.28 -3.23
C ARG A 194 -6.98 -13.34 -3.89
N ALA A 195 -5.79 -13.23 -3.33
CA ALA A 195 -4.76 -12.33 -3.83
C ALA A 195 -4.29 -12.71 -5.25
N SER A 196 -4.18 -14.03 -5.53
CA SER A 196 -3.84 -14.51 -6.87
C SER A 196 -4.95 -14.27 -7.89
N ALA A 197 -6.23 -14.32 -7.48
CA ALA A 197 -7.35 -13.97 -8.35
C ALA A 197 -7.43 -12.48 -8.73
N LEU A 198 -6.78 -11.63 -7.95
CA LEU A 198 -6.64 -10.19 -8.23
C LEU A 198 -5.40 -9.88 -9.05
N ALA A 199 -4.30 -10.60 -8.81
CA ALA A 199 -2.99 -10.28 -9.35
C ALA A 199 -2.92 -10.54 -10.86
N THR A 200 -2.30 -9.62 -11.59
CA THR A 200 -1.90 -9.83 -12.97
C THR A 200 -0.60 -10.63 -13.08
N ARG A 201 0.21 -10.58 -12.01
CA ARG A 201 1.48 -11.29 -11.90
C ARG A 201 1.81 -11.63 -10.45
N VAL A 202 2.37 -12.83 -10.25
CA VAL A 202 2.87 -13.28 -8.95
C VAL A 202 4.39 -13.29 -8.98
N VAL A 203 5.01 -12.82 -7.92
CA VAL A 203 6.47 -12.74 -7.76
C VAL A 203 6.84 -13.41 -6.45
N THR A 204 7.77 -14.35 -6.50
CA THR A 204 8.22 -15.08 -5.30
C THR A 204 9.33 -14.30 -4.60
N VAL A 205 9.19 -14.14 -3.29
CA VAL A 205 10.19 -13.52 -2.42
C VAL A 205 10.70 -14.59 -1.46
N ASP A 206 12.01 -14.82 -1.45
CA ASP A 206 12.64 -15.78 -0.56
C ASP A 206 14.02 -15.28 -0.10
N GLY A 207 14.31 -15.42 1.20
CA GLY A 207 15.60 -15.04 1.78
C GLY A 207 16.04 -13.60 1.50
N GLY A 208 15.11 -12.66 1.30
CA GLY A 208 15.40 -11.27 0.95
C GLY A 208 15.69 -11.05 -0.54
N GLY A 209 15.63 -12.09 -1.36
CA GLY A 209 15.72 -12.03 -2.82
C GLY A 209 14.33 -12.10 -3.48
N VAL A 210 14.28 -11.79 -4.77
CA VAL A 210 13.08 -11.86 -5.62
C VAL A 210 13.37 -12.74 -6.82
N GLN A 211 12.46 -13.69 -7.11
CA GLN A 211 12.55 -14.64 -8.23
C GLN A 211 11.37 -14.48 -9.16
#